data_882f4eac102cba7be76dbff8e1bd45b2
#
_entry.id   882f4eac102cba7be76dbff8e1bd45b2
#
_cell.length_a   1.000
_cell.length_b   1.000
_cell.length_c   1.000
_cell.angle_alpha   90.00
_cell.angle_beta   90.00
_cell.angle_gamma   90.00
#
_symmetry.space_group_name_H-M   'P 1'
#
loop_
_entity.id
_entity.type
_entity.pdbx_description
1 polymer ?
#
loop_
_entity_poly.entity_id
_entity_poly.type
_entity_poly.pdbx_seq_one_letter_code
_entity_poly.pdbx_strand_id
1 'polypeptide(L)'
;MFPDIVKLGLQGISDAGDKYRDLDYYGQLYEIDLSALKEPSRKKIRLVEVNPKKVMTNAFELKTFNLQTEKKENIAVDIDFSLTTSRNSVVNVLVTFFDVIFSNCHKEVNKHVINDKTHITFLSSR
;
A
#
# COMPACT_ATOMS: atom_id res chain seq x y z
N MET A 1 7.88 -18.75 -16.39
CA MET A 1 8.10 -17.99 -15.14
C MET A 1 6.78 -17.97 -14.38
N PHE A 2 6.81 -18.19 -13.10
CA PHE A 2 5.63 -18.16 -12.25
C PHE A 2 5.88 -17.21 -11.06
N PRO A 3 4.98 -16.31 -10.75
CA PRO A 3 3.76 -15.93 -11.49
C PRO A 3 4.08 -15.32 -12.85
N ASP A 4 3.08 -15.24 -13.73
CA ASP A 4 3.24 -14.67 -15.08
C ASP A 4 2.64 -13.26 -15.20
N ILE A 5 1.63 -12.94 -14.42
CA ILE A 5 1.01 -11.62 -14.39
C ILE A 5 1.00 -11.07 -12.96
N VAL A 6 1.35 -9.80 -12.82
CA VAL A 6 1.25 -9.04 -11.57
C VAL A 6 0.46 -7.76 -11.81
N LYS A 7 -0.55 -7.51 -10.99
CA LYS A 7 -1.33 -6.27 -10.98
C LYS A 7 -0.97 -5.45 -9.75
N LEU A 8 -0.58 -4.21 -9.97
CA LEU A 8 -0.32 -3.25 -8.90
C LEU A 8 -1.58 -2.43 -8.64
N GLY A 9 -2.04 -2.41 -7.40
CA GLY A 9 -3.21 -1.67 -6.99
C GLY A 9 -2.93 -0.64 -5.91
N LEU A 10 -3.86 0.28 -5.73
CA LEU A 10 -3.82 1.36 -4.74
C LEU A 10 -5.17 1.50 -4.06
N GLN A 11 -5.16 1.68 -2.75
CA GLN A 11 -6.35 1.98 -1.93
C GLN A 11 -6.04 3.00 -0.86
N GLY A 12 -7.06 3.74 -0.42
CA GLY A 12 -7.00 4.62 0.73
C GLY A 12 -7.60 3.96 1.97
N ILE A 13 -6.91 4.09 3.10
CA ILE A 13 -7.38 3.61 4.39
C ILE A 13 -7.43 4.71 5.44
N SER A 14 -8.21 4.48 6.48
CA SER A 14 -8.23 5.30 7.69
C SER A 14 -7.52 4.54 8.81
N ASP A 15 -6.31 4.97 9.14
CA ASP A 15 -5.49 4.34 10.17
C ASP A 15 -4.92 5.38 11.15
N ALA A 16 -5.83 6.02 11.88
CA ALA A 16 -5.47 7.08 12.81
C ALA A 16 -4.64 6.59 14.02
N GLY A 17 -4.90 5.37 14.49
CA GLY A 17 -4.32 4.87 15.73
C GLY A 17 -2.83 4.53 15.63
N ASP A 18 -2.47 3.72 14.65
CA ASP A 18 -1.10 3.20 14.56
C ASP A 18 -0.12 4.23 14.01
N LYS A 19 -0.60 5.11 13.12
CA LYS A 19 0.23 6.19 12.56
C LYS A 19 0.68 7.19 13.62
N TYR A 20 -0.24 7.60 14.50
CA TYR A 20 0.04 8.62 15.51
C TYR A 20 0.78 8.07 16.72
N ARG A 21 0.54 6.82 17.09
CA ARG A 21 1.24 6.17 18.21
C ARG A 21 2.76 6.20 18.06
N ASP A 22 3.26 5.90 16.87
CA ASP A 22 4.69 5.94 16.60
C ASP A 22 5.25 7.37 16.61
N LEU A 23 4.45 8.35 16.14
CA LEU A 23 4.85 9.75 16.13
C LEU A 23 4.88 10.35 17.54
N ASP A 24 3.95 9.98 18.38
CA ASP A 24 3.90 10.43 19.77
C ASP A 24 5.02 9.83 20.60
N TYR A 25 5.43 8.60 20.28
CA TYR A 25 6.58 7.96 20.92
C TYR A 25 7.86 8.79 20.77
N TYR A 26 8.11 9.38 19.61
CA TYR A 26 9.28 10.24 19.38
C TYR A 26 9.20 11.61 20.09
N GLY A 27 8.02 12.01 20.53
CA GLY A 27 7.85 13.29 21.22
C GLY A 27 8.23 13.28 22.70
N GLN A 28 8.25 12.10 23.35
CA GLN A 28 8.35 12.00 24.83
C GLN A 28 9.35 10.94 25.31
N LEU A 29 10.28 10.50 24.45
CA LEU A 29 11.23 9.44 24.82
C LEU A 29 12.34 10.01 25.73
N TYR A 30 12.38 9.56 26.99
CA TYR A 30 13.43 9.92 27.97
C TYR A 30 13.65 11.43 28.16
N GLU A 31 12.58 12.22 28.11
CA GLU A 31 12.65 13.71 28.22
C GLU A 31 13.51 14.37 27.11
N ILE A 32 13.84 13.63 26.05
CA ILE A 32 14.55 14.16 24.89
C ILE A 32 13.53 14.51 23.80
N ASP A 33 13.62 15.73 23.28
CA ASP A 33 12.80 16.16 22.14
C ASP A 33 13.34 15.55 20.83
N LEU A 34 12.69 14.48 20.38
CA LEU A 34 12.96 13.82 19.10
C LEU A 34 11.97 14.23 17.99
N SER A 35 11.32 15.38 18.15
CA SER A 35 10.30 15.85 17.19
C SER A 35 10.83 15.99 15.76
N ALA A 36 12.12 16.24 15.58
CA ALA A 36 12.77 16.27 14.27
C ALA A 36 12.69 14.95 13.50
N LEU A 37 12.49 13.81 14.19
CA LEU A 37 12.33 12.50 13.58
C LEU A 37 10.90 12.23 13.07
N LYS A 38 9.92 13.07 13.44
CA LYS A 38 8.52 12.90 13.03
C LYS A 38 8.36 12.98 11.52
N GLU A 39 8.99 13.95 10.86
CA GLU A 39 8.89 14.13 9.41
C GLU A 39 9.52 12.96 8.61
N PRO A 40 10.76 12.52 8.87
CA PRO A 40 11.31 11.33 8.24
C PRO A 40 10.46 10.07 8.50
N SER A 41 9.91 9.94 9.71
CA SER A 41 9.08 8.80 10.09
C SER A 41 7.75 8.75 9.32
N ARG A 42 7.16 9.90 9.00
CA ARG A 42 5.94 9.99 8.17
C ARG A 42 6.15 9.51 6.74
N LYS A 43 7.33 9.71 6.20
CA LYS A 43 7.69 9.32 4.82
C LYS A 43 8.17 7.88 4.71
N LYS A 44 8.33 7.19 5.83
CA LYS A 44 8.81 5.81 5.86
C LYS A 44 7.76 4.86 5.30
N ILE A 45 8.18 4.06 4.31
CA ILE A 45 7.38 2.96 3.79
C ILE A 45 7.36 1.84 4.82
N ARG A 46 6.19 1.28 5.08
CA ARG A 46 5.99 0.18 6.02
C ARG A 46 5.25 -0.96 5.36
N LEU A 47 5.66 -2.17 5.68
CA LEU A 47 4.89 -3.38 5.39
C LEU A 47 3.93 -3.60 6.56
N VAL A 48 2.64 -3.56 6.29
CA VAL A 48 1.61 -3.71 7.33
C VAL A 48 0.50 -4.62 6.85
N GLU A 49 -0.12 -5.30 7.78
CA GLU A 49 -1.38 -5.99 7.56
C GLU A 49 -2.53 -4.99 7.66
N VAL A 50 -3.33 -4.89 6.63
CA VAL A 50 -4.46 -3.96 6.60
C VAL A 50 -5.74 -4.66 7.00
N ASN A 51 -6.40 -4.14 8.04
CA ASN A 51 -7.74 -4.59 8.39
C ASN A 51 -8.74 -4.12 7.33
N PRO A 52 -9.52 -5.01 6.70
CA PRO A 52 -10.50 -4.62 5.68
C PRO A 52 -11.52 -3.57 6.13
N LYS A 53 -11.80 -3.49 7.43
CA LYS A 53 -12.70 -2.47 8.00
C LYS A 53 -12.13 -1.05 7.94
N LYS A 54 -10.81 -0.91 7.81
CA LYS A 54 -10.12 0.38 7.68
C LYS A 54 -10.10 0.89 6.24
N VAL A 55 -10.45 0.08 5.26
CA VAL A 55 -10.50 0.46 3.84
C VAL A 55 -11.66 1.44 3.61
N MET A 56 -11.33 2.60 3.04
CA MET A 56 -12.26 3.72 2.87
C MET A 56 -12.54 4.05 1.40
N THR A 57 -11.73 3.54 0.48
CA THR A 57 -11.89 3.81 -0.95
C THR A 57 -12.02 2.54 -1.77
N ASN A 58 -12.45 2.71 -3.02
CA ASN A 58 -12.33 1.66 -4.02
C ASN A 58 -10.85 1.32 -4.27
N ALA A 59 -10.60 0.12 -4.80
CA ALA A 59 -9.29 -0.25 -5.32
C ALA A 59 -9.09 0.38 -6.71
N PHE A 60 -7.93 0.98 -6.94
CA PHE A 60 -7.53 1.49 -8.24
C PHE A 60 -6.36 0.65 -8.77
N GLU A 61 -6.52 0.08 -9.97
CA GLU A 61 -5.44 -0.65 -10.64
C GLU A 61 -4.48 0.35 -11.27
N LEU A 62 -3.25 0.43 -10.77
CA LEU A 62 -2.22 1.32 -11.29
C LEU A 62 -1.61 0.76 -12.58
N LYS A 63 -1.20 -0.51 -12.57
CA LYS A 63 -0.55 -1.14 -13.71
C LYS A 63 -0.61 -2.66 -13.62
N THR A 64 -0.76 -3.29 -14.77
CA THR A 64 -0.60 -4.74 -14.93
C THR A 64 0.70 -5.03 -15.64
N PHE A 65 1.51 -5.92 -15.08
CA PHE A 65 2.79 -6.36 -15.62
C PHE A 65 2.67 -7.80 -16.10
N ASN A 66 3.09 -8.06 -17.34
CA ASN A 66 3.32 -9.41 -17.83
C ASN A 66 4.80 -9.74 -17.65
N LEU A 67 5.13 -10.59 -16.68
CA LEU A 67 6.51 -10.87 -16.29
C LEU A 67 7.31 -11.63 -17.36
N GLN A 68 6.64 -12.19 -18.37
CA GLN A 68 7.32 -12.86 -19.48
C GLN A 68 7.83 -11.90 -20.53
N THR A 69 7.13 -10.77 -20.72
CA THR A 69 7.42 -9.82 -21.81
C THR A 69 7.88 -8.45 -21.32
N GLU A 70 7.67 -8.15 -20.02
CA GLU A 70 7.99 -6.84 -19.46
C GLU A 70 9.50 -6.61 -19.39
N LYS A 71 9.93 -5.43 -19.79
CA LYS A 71 11.32 -5.00 -19.72
C LYS A 71 11.55 -4.20 -18.44
N LYS A 72 12.77 -4.27 -17.92
CA LYS A 72 13.18 -3.58 -16.69
C LYS A 72 12.91 -2.07 -16.74
N GLU A 73 13.05 -1.46 -17.91
CA GLU A 73 12.83 -0.02 -18.12
C GLU A 73 11.37 0.38 -17.93
N ASN A 74 10.44 -0.55 -18.11
CA ASN A 74 8.99 -0.31 -18.02
C ASN A 74 8.42 -0.52 -16.60
N ILE A 75 9.26 -0.87 -15.63
CA ILE A 75 8.82 -1.11 -14.25
C ILE A 75 8.44 0.20 -13.55
N ALA A 76 9.04 1.32 -13.94
CA ALA A 76 8.67 2.61 -13.39
C ALA A 76 7.21 2.95 -13.67
N VAL A 77 6.49 3.39 -12.63
CA VAL A 77 5.08 3.74 -12.69
C VAL A 77 4.94 5.22 -12.38
N ASP A 78 4.46 5.97 -13.36
CA ASP A 78 4.08 7.38 -13.22
C ASP A 78 2.67 7.52 -13.83
N ILE A 79 1.67 7.45 -12.97
CA ILE A 79 0.27 7.33 -13.37
C ILE A 79 -0.58 8.24 -12.48
N ASP A 80 -1.43 9.03 -13.09
CA ASP A 80 -2.48 9.74 -12.41
C ASP A 80 -3.55 8.76 -11.93
N PHE A 81 -3.98 8.91 -10.68
CA PHE A 81 -4.99 8.05 -10.10
C PHE A 81 -6.12 8.84 -9.45
N SER A 82 -7.28 8.23 -9.38
CA SER A 82 -8.45 8.76 -8.71
C SER A 82 -9.05 7.70 -7.80
N LEU A 83 -9.24 8.05 -6.53
CA LEU A 83 -9.88 7.18 -5.55
C LEU A 83 -11.22 7.77 -5.13
N THR A 84 -12.24 6.94 -5.14
CA THR A 84 -13.58 7.31 -4.66
C THR A 84 -13.79 6.76 -3.27
N THR A 85 -14.14 7.62 -2.33
CA THR A 85 -14.45 7.19 -0.96
C THR A 85 -15.80 6.48 -0.91
N SER A 86 -15.84 5.35 -0.22
CA SER A 86 -17.07 4.57 0.00
C SER A 86 -17.80 4.97 1.28
N ARG A 87 -17.16 5.73 2.15
CA ARG A 87 -17.68 6.15 3.46
C ARG A 87 -17.31 7.59 3.74
N ASN A 88 -18.09 8.25 4.57
CA ASN A 88 -17.75 9.59 5.07
C ASN A 88 -16.72 9.48 6.19
N SER A 89 -15.45 9.47 5.81
CA SER A 89 -14.31 9.34 6.74
C SER A 89 -13.06 9.98 6.15
N VAL A 90 -12.04 10.14 6.99
CA VAL A 90 -10.76 10.70 6.58
C VAL A 90 -9.85 9.58 6.07
N VAL A 91 -9.35 9.74 4.85
CA VAL A 91 -8.28 8.91 4.30
C VAL A 91 -6.95 9.55 4.67
N ASN A 92 -6.16 8.88 5.49
CA ASN A 92 -4.87 9.40 5.96
C ASN A 92 -3.66 8.54 5.58
N VAL A 93 -3.90 7.39 4.98
CA VAL A 93 -2.86 6.47 4.51
C VAL A 93 -3.23 5.92 3.14
N LEU A 94 -2.26 5.87 2.24
CA LEU A 94 -2.36 5.17 0.96
C LEU A 94 -1.63 3.83 1.07
N VAL A 95 -2.31 2.78 0.65
CA VAL A 95 -1.78 1.42 0.64
C VAL A 95 -1.65 0.95 -0.79
N THR A 96 -0.47 0.52 -1.17
CA THR A 96 -0.27 -0.21 -2.42
C THR A 96 -0.25 -1.71 -2.14
N PHE A 97 -0.84 -2.46 -3.02
CA PHE A 97 -0.87 -3.92 -2.98
C PHE A 97 -0.66 -4.48 -4.38
N PHE A 98 -0.33 -5.73 -4.47
CA PHE A 98 -0.24 -6.40 -5.76
C PHE A 98 -0.95 -7.75 -5.72
N ASP A 99 -1.59 -8.06 -6.83
CA ASP A 99 -2.20 -9.35 -7.10
C ASP A 99 -1.30 -10.13 -8.04
N VAL A 100 -1.12 -11.39 -7.77
CA VAL A 100 -0.35 -12.29 -8.63
C VAL A 100 -1.28 -13.30 -9.29
N ILE A 101 -1.12 -13.48 -10.59
CA ILE A 101 -1.91 -14.39 -11.41
C ILE A 101 -0.99 -15.44 -12.02
N PHE A 102 -1.44 -16.66 -11.97
CA PHE A 102 -0.79 -17.84 -12.56
C PHE A 102 -1.67 -18.35 -13.71
N SER A 103 -1.57 -17.72 -14.90
CA SER A 103 -2.46 -18.04 -16.02
C SER A 103 -2.07 -19.31 -16.75
N ASN A 104 -0.80 -19.68 -16.73
CA ASN A 104 -0.27 -20.86 -17.42
C ASN A 104 -0.30 -22.14 -16.57
N CYS A 105 -1.11 -22.19 -15.52
CA CYS A 105 -1.32 -23.38 -14.71
C CYS A 105 -2.48 -24.22 -15.26
N HIS A 106 -2.48 -25.51 -14.93
CA HIS A 106 -3.52 -26.49 -15.32
C HIS A 106 -4.94 -26.07 -14.85
N LYS A 107 -5.01 -25.25 -13.82
CA LYS A 107 -6.19 -24.45 -13.40
C LYS A 107 -5.71 -23.03 -13.17
N GLU A 108 -6.42 -22.07 -13.73
CA GLU A 108 -6.17 -20.67 -13.45
C GLU A 108 -6.32 -20.41 -11.94
N VAL A 109 -5.23 -20.03 -11.30
CA VAL A 109 -5.21 -19.68 -9.87
C VAL A 109 -5.00 -18.18 -9.76
N ASN A 110 -6.09 -17.49 -9.49
CA ASN A 110 -6.04 -16.08 -9.11
C ASN A 110 -5.81 -16.00 -7.60
N LYS A 111 -4.58 -15.75 -7.19
CA LYS A 111 -4.28 -15.46 -5.79
C LYS A 111 -4.37 -13.97 -5.56
N HIS A 112 -5.51 -13.56 -5.06
CA HIS A 112 -5.69 -12.22 -4.54
C HIS A 112 -4.94 -12.13 -3.20
N VAL A 113 -3.81 -11.46 -3.20
CA VAL A 113 -2.90 -11.39 -2.04
C VAL A 113 -3.46 -10.51 -0.92
N ILE A 114 -4.66 -9.96 -1.08
CA ILE A 114 -5.34 -9.20 -0.01
C ILE A 114 -5.57 -10.04 1.26
N ASN A 115 -5.59 -11.37 1.18
CA ASN A 115 -5.81 -12.23 2.33
C ASN A 115 -4.53 -12.68 3.05
N ASP A 116 -3.36 -12.49 2.48
CA ASP A 116 -2.08 -12.88 3.09
C ASP A 116 -1.12 -11.69 3.19
N LYS A 117 -1.36 -10.87 4.20
CA LYS A 117 -0.37 -10.24 5.11
C LYS A 117 0.77 -9.40 4.54
N THR A 118 0.78 -8.98 3.29
CA THR A 118 1.89 -8.14 2.82
C THR A 118 1.38 -6.92 2.07
N HIS A 119 1.12 -5.84 2.81
CA HIS A 119 0.78 -4.55 2.22
C HIS A 119 1.95 -3.59 2.38
N ILE A 120 2.36 -2.96 1.30
CA ILE A 120 3.34 -1.88 1.32
C ILE A 120 2.58 -0.57 1.49
N THR A 121 2.80 0.11 2.60
CA THR A 121 2.13 1.38 2.88
C THR A 121 3.05 2.54 2.55
N PHE A 122 2.62 3.41 1.64
CA PHE A 122 3.24 4.70 1.42
C PHE A 122 2.48 5.75 2.24
N LEU A 123 3.17 6.40 3.16
CA LEU A 123 2.63 7.54 3.86
C LEU A 123 2.89 8.78 3.00
N SER A 124 1.88 9.25 2.28
CA SER A 124 1.91 10.58 1.69
C SER A 124 1.30 11.56 2.68
N SER A 125 2.11 12.46 3.20
CA SER A 125 1.61 13.62 3.94
C SER A 125 1.54 14.80 2.96
N ARG A 126 0.37 15.27 2.70
CA ARG A 126 0.15 16.69 2.44
C ARG A 126 -0.39 17.32 3.69
#